data_ad881bc274b6beb2368693c719777584
#
_entry.id   ad881bc274b6beb2368693c719777584
#
_cell.length_a   1.000
_cell.length_b   1.000
_cell.length_c   1.000
_cell.angle_alpha   90.00
_cell.angle_beta   90.00
_cell.angle_gamma   90.00
#
_symmetry.space_group_name_H-M   'P 1'
#
loop_
_entity.id
_entity.type
_entity.pdbx_description
1 polymer ?
#
loop_
_entity_poly.entity_id
_entity_poly.type
_entity_poly.pdbx_seq_one_letter_code
_entity_poly.pdbx_strand_id
1 'polypeptide(L)'
;VGNTARSQIAEGLAKSMMGSEYNIQSAGSQPSGSVHKNAISTMKEIGIDISNYESKSLEDLDMEFMNDVDFIITLCAEEFCPILNNKAKKIHWANEDPDNDSYSDQQLEKEFRRTRENIFKLLKKFFVENS
;
A
#
# COMPACT_ATOMS: atom_id res chain seq x y z
N VAL A 1 7.66 -2.85 3.80
CA VAL A 1 9.04 -3.22 3.61
C VAL A 1 9.54 -2.75 2.26
N GLY A 2 9.30 -3.52 1.21
CA GLY A 2 9.84 -3.22 -0.10
C GLY A 2 9.08 -2.22 -0.93
N ASN A 3 7.89 -1.79 -0.51
CA ASN A 3 6.98 -0.96 -1.31
C ASN A 3 6.70 -1.62 -2.68
N THR A 4 6.56 -2.94 -2.70
CA THR A 4 6.36 -3.71 -3.94
C THR A 4 4.98 -4.35 -4.04
N ALA A 5 4.33 -4.61 -2.92
CA ALA A 5 3.05 -5.31 -2.91
C ALA A 5 2.00 -4.58 -2.08
N ARG A 6 1.98 -4.79 -0.77
CA ARG A 6 0.89 -4.31 0.11
C ARG A 6 0.63 -2.81 -0.01
N SER A 7 1.66 -1.99 0.11
CA SER A 7 1.49 -0.54 0.06
C SER A 7 1.14 -0.03 -1.34
N GLN A 8 1.61 -0.70 -2.39
CA GLN A 8 1.25 -0.34 -3.76
C GLN A 8 -0.22 -0.68 -4.06
N ILE A 9 -0.69 -1.80 -3.56
CA ILE A 9 -2.09 -2.19 -3.65
C ILE A 9 -2.95 -1.13 -2.93
N ALA A 10 -2.54 -0.75 -1.73
CA ALA A 10 -3.26 0.26 -0.95
C ALA A 10 -3.30 1.61 -1.65
N GLU A 11 -2.18 2.05 -2.22
CA GLU A 11 -2.13 3.30 -2.97
C GLU A 11 -3.08 3.28 -4.16
N GLY A 12 -3.08 2.20 -4.95
CA GLY A 12 -3.96 2.06 -6.10
C GLY A 12 -5.43 2.06 -5.72
N LEU A 13 -5.79 1.31 -4.68
CA LEU A 13 -7.17 1.27 -4.19
C LEU A 13 -7.61 2.63 -3.65
N ALA A 14 -6.77 3.27 -2.85
CA ALA A 14 -7.11 4.56 -2.27
C ALA A 14 -7.32 5.64 -3.34
N LYS A 15 -6.45 5.70 -4.33
CA LYS A 15 -6.59 6.64 -5.45
C LYS A 15 -7.88 6.40 -6.23
N SER A 16 -8.22 5.14 -6.45
CA SER A 16 -9.46 4.78 -7.15
C SER A 16 -10.70 5.18 -6.36
N MET A 17 -10.65 5.06 -5.03
CA MET A 17 -11.80 5.34 -4.17
C MET A 17 -11.97 6.83 -3.86
N MET A 18 -10.87 7.57 -3.72
CA MET A 18 -10.89 8.97 -3.27
C MET A 18 -10.77 9.98 -4.40
N GLY A 19 -10.32 9.58 -5.57
CA GLY A 19 -10.14 10.49 -6.71
C GLY A 19 -8.98 11.45 -6.53
N SER A 20 -8.95 12.50 -7.35
CA SER A 20 -7.81 13.42 -7.45
C SER A 20 -7.76 14.50 -6.36
N GLU A 21 -8.77 14.58 -5.50
CA GLU A 21 -8.82 15.58 -4.43
C GLU A 21 -7.84 15.31 -3.29
N TYR A 22 -7.34 14.08 -3.21
CA TYR A 22 -6.45 13.63 -2.15
C TYR A 22 -5.08 13.30 -2.70
N ASN A 23 -4.05 13.72 -1.98
CA ASN A 23 -2.66 13.39 -2.34
C ASN A 23 -2.26 12.11 -1.61
N ILE A 24 -2.21 11.00 -2.36
CA ILE A 24 -1.96 9.67 -1.82
C ILE A 24 -0.65 9.13 -2.35
N GLN A 25 0.27 8.77 -1.45
CA GLN A 25 1.56 8.21 -1.81
C GLN A 25 1.90 7.04 -0.91
N SER A 26 2.72 6.13 -1.40
CA SER A 26 3.20 4.99 -0.64
C SER A 26 4.72 4.94 -0.65
N ALA A 27 5.29 4.28 0.36
CA ALA A 27 6.73 4.11 0.48
C ALA A 27 7.02 2.90 1.37
N GLY A 28 8.25 2.41 1.29
CA GLY A 28 8.73 1.32 2.14
C GLY A 28 10.11 1.67 2.69
N SER A 29 10.54 0.90 3.69
CA SER A 29 11.85 1.11 4.32
C SER A 29 13.00 0.59 3.43
N GLN A 30 12.73 -0.38 2.58
CA GLN A 30 13.73 -1.00 1.70
C GLN A 30 13.12 -1.21 0.30
N PRO A 31 13.03 -0.15 -0.51
CA PRO A 31 12.39 -0.26 -1.82
C PRO A 31 13.24 -1.13 -2.76
N SER A 32 12.57 -1.96 -3.57
CA SER A 32 13.21 -2.84 -4.53
C SER A 32 13.28 -2.26 -5.94
N GLY A 33 12.70 -1.08 -6.17
CA GLY A 33 12.73 -0.39 -7.46
C GLY A 33 11.52 -0.63 -8.35
N SER A 34 10.78 -1.72 -8.15
CA SER A 34 9.63 -2.04 -9.01
C SER A 34 8.48 -2.63 -8.21
N VAL A 35 7.28 -2.54 -8.76
CA VAL A 35 6.08 -3.14 -8.17
C VAL A 35 6.07 -4.64 -8.47
N HIS A 36 5.65 -5.43 -7.51
CA HIS A 36 5.57 -6.88 -7.67
C HIS A 36 4.56 -7.25 -8.77
N LYS A 37 4.94 -8.19 -9.63
CA LYS A 37 4.11 -8.61 -10.77
C LYS A 37 2.71 -9.09 -10.36
N ASN A 38 2.60 -9.79 -9.23
CA ASN A 38 1.31 -10.27 -8.74
C ASN A 38 0.45 -9.14 -8.20
N ALA A 39 1.05 -8.07 -7.68
CA ALA A 39 0.30 -6.88 -7.30
C ALA A 39 -0.30 -6.21 -8.52
N ILE A 40 0.46 -6.07 -9.59
CA ILE A 40 -0.03 -5.52 -10.86
C ILE A 40 -1.20 -6.36 -11.39
N SER A 41 -1.03 -7.68 -11.42
CA SER A 41 -2.01 -8.62 -11.93
C SER A 41 -3.31 -8.58 -11.13
N THR A 42 -3.23 -8.63 -9.80
CA THR A 42 -4.41 -8.65 -8.94
C THR A 42 -5.19 -7.33 -9.01
N MET A 43 -4.49 -6.21 -9.19
CA MET A 43 -5.15 -4.91 -9.34
C MET A 43 -5.78 -4.76 -10.71
N LYS A 44 -5.16 -5.30 -11.74
CA LYS A 44 -5.71 -5.29 -13.09
C LYS A 44 -7.05 -6.03 -13.15
N GLU A 45 -7.22 -7.07 -12.35
CA GLU A 45 -8.49 -7.83 -12.28
C GLU A 45 -9.67 -6.94 -11.94
N ILE A 46 -9.45 -5.85 -11.22
CA ILE A 46 -10.50 -4.92 -10.82
C ILE A 46 -10.41 -3.59 -11.56
N GLY A 47 -9.66 -3.56 -12.67
CA GLY A 47 -9.60 -2.40 -13.55
C GLY A 47 -8.64 -1.30 -13.09
N ILE A 48 -7.72 -1.59 -12.18
CA ILE A 48 -6.74 -0.63 -11.69
C ILE A 48 -5.35 -1.00 -12.21
N ASP A 49 -4.70 -0.08 -12.90
CA ASP A 49 -3.36 -0.27 -13.43
C ASP A 49 -2.32 0.41 -12.55
N ILE A 50 -1.48 -0.40 -11.89
CA ILE A 50 -0.37 0.10 -11.08
C ILE A 50 0.99 -0.24 -11.69
N SER A 51 1.01 -0.65 -12.96
CA SER A 51 2.25 -1.08 -13.63
C SER A 51 3.29 0.03 -13.74
N ASN A 52 2.86 1.29 -13.73
CA ASN A 52 3.76 2.45 -13.80
C ASN A 52 4.16 3.00 -12.43
N TYR A 53 3.69 2.39 -11.37
CA TYR A 53 4.07 2.82 -10.02
C TYR A 53 5.51 2.38 -9.74
N GLU A 54 6.22 3.17 -8.95
CA GLU A 54 7.60 2.87 -8.58
C GLU A 54 7.69 2.54 -7.10
N SER A 55 8.55 1.59 -6.77
CA SER A 55 8.89 1.30 -5.38
C SER A 55 9.73 2.46 -4.83
N LYS A 56 9.32 3.04 -3.70
CA LYS A 56 9.94 4.24 -3.13
C LYS A 56 10.28 4.05 -1.67
N SER A 57 11.30 4.75 -1.21
CA SER A 57 11.57 4.88 0.22
C SER A 57 10.88 6.11 0.77
N LEU A 58 10.84 6.24 2.10
CA LEU A 58 10.30 7.45 2.75
C LEU A 58 11.10 8.70 2.35
N GLU A 59 12.40 8.54 2.12
CA GLU A 59 13.27 9.64 1.73
C GLU A 59 12.96 10.17 0.32
N ASP A 60 12.36 9.35 -0.53
CA ASP A 60 11.97 9.74 -1.88
C ASP A 60 10.69 10.58 -1.91
N LEU A 61 9.98 10.66 -0.80
CA LEU A 61 8.76 11.46 -0.70
C LEU A 61 9.11 12.93 -0.44
N ASP A 62 8.33 13.83 -1.06
CA ASP A 62 8.50 15.27 -0.90
C ASP A 62 8.32 15.68 0.57
N MET A 63 9.20 16.52 1.07
CA MET A 63 9.13 17.03 2.44
C MET A 63 7.84 17.79 2.71
N GLU A 64 7.35 18.56 1.74
CA GLU A 64 6.07 19.26 1.90
C GLU A 64 4.93 18.28 2.09
N PHE A 65 4.92 17.21 1.30
CA PHE A 65 3.94 16.15 1.46
C PHE A 65 4.02 15.53 2.87
N MET A 66 5.24 15.21 3.32
CA MET A 66 5.45 14.57 4.63
C MET A 66 5.03 15.47 5.79
N ASN A 67 5.22 16.79 5.65
CA ASN A 67 4.85 17.76 6.68
C ASN A 67 3.34 18.01 6.75
N ASP A 68 2.66 17.89 5.63
CA ASP A 68 1.23 18.20 5.50
C ASP A 68 0.32 16.98 5.50
N VAL A 69 0.88 15.79 5.58
CA VAL A 69 0.09 14.56 5.53
C VAL A 69 -0.82 14.46 6.76
N ASP A 70 -2.08 14.09 6.54
CA ASP A 70 -3.08 13.98 7.60
C ASP A 70 -3.09 12.59 8.26
N PHE A 71 -2.86 11.56 7.46
CA PHE A 71 -2.90 10.17 7.93
C PHE A 71 -1.71 9.39 7.40
N ILE A 72 -1.12 8.58 8.29
CA ILE A 72 -0.07 7.63 7.93
C ILE A 72 -0.59 6.24 8.27
N ILE A 73 -0.66 5.39 7.25
CA ILE A 73 -1.15 4.02 7.40
C ILE A 73 -0.01 3.05 7.13
N THR A 74 0.28 2.19 8.10
CA THR A 74 1.31 1.17 7.97
C THR A 74 0.65 -0.19 7.80
N LEU A 75 1.23 -1.04 6.96
CA LEU A 75 0.62 -2.30 6.53
C LEU A 75 1.45 -3.54 6.85
N CYS A 76 2.67 -3.38 7.31
CA CYS A 76 3.53 -4.52 7.61
C CYS A 76 3.08 -5.24 8.87
N ALA A 77 3.03 -6.57 8.82
CA ALA A 77 2.64 -7.40 9.95
C ALA A 77 3.84 -7.97 10.71
N GLU A 78 4.91 -8.23 9.99
CA GLU A 78 6.05 -9.01 10.48
C GLU A 78 7.29 -8.19 10.79
N GLU A 79 7.27 -6.89 10.54
CA GLU A 79 8.45 -6.04 10.69
C GLU A 79 8.18 -4.77 11.46
N PHE A 80 9.28 -4.18 11.94
CA PHE A 80 9.25 -2.87 12.57
C PHE A 80 8.88 -1.80 11.55
N CYS A 81 7.80 -1.07 11.80
CA CYS A 81 7.38 0.03 10.95
C CYS A 81 8.04 1.31 11.44
N PRO A 82 8.55 2.16 10.53
CA PRO A 82 9.25 3.38 10.93
C PRO A 82 8.35 4.33 11.72
N ILE A 83 8.95 4.97 12.72
CA ILE A 83 8.27 6.01 13.50
C ILE A 83 8.55 7.34 12.81
N LEU A 84 7.50 8.05 12.45
CA LEU A 84 7.60 9.36 11.81
C LEU A 84 7.20 10.45 12.80
N ASN A 85 8.06 11.46 12.93
CA ASN A 85 7.85 12.59 13.82
C ASN A 85 7.08 13.70 13.09
N ASN A 86 5.77 13.53 12.97
CA ASN A 86 4.91 14.57 12.44
C ASN A 86 3.54 14.53 13.15
N LYS A 87 2.67 15.45 12.79
CA LYS A 87 1.36 15.61 13.44
C LYS A 87 0.31 14.65 12.89
N ALA A 88 0.64 13.84 11.88
CA ALA A 88 -0.30 12.96 11.23
C ALA A 88 -0.85 11.91 12.20
N LYS A 89 -2.10 11.56 12.04
CA LYS A 89 -2.70 10.45 12.75
C LYS A 89 -2.13 9.15 12.20
N LYS A 90 -1.55 8.32 13.05
CA LYS A 90 -0.91 7.07 12.65
C LYS A 90 -1.85 5.89 12.88
N ILE A 91 -2.04 5.09 11.84
CA ILE A 91 -2.94 3.93 11.85
C ILE A 91 -2.13 2.72 11.39
N HIS A 92 -2.24 1.62 12.10
CA HIS A 92 -1.54 0.39 11.73
C HIS A 92 -2.55 -0.70 11.36
N TRP A 93 -2.49 -1.14 10.10
CA TRP A 93 -3.29 -2.25 9.59
C TRP A 93 -2.35 -3.40 9.23
N ALA A 94 -2.11 -4.28 10.18
CA ALA A 94 -1.21 -5.41 9.95
C ALA A 94 -1.78 -6.35 8.88
N ASN A 95 -1.00 -6.58 7.82
CA ASN A 95 -1.33 -7.49 6.74
C ASN A 95 -0.14 -8.41 6.51
N GLU A 96 -0.40 -9.72 6.43
CA GLU A 96 0.65 -10.67 6.13
C GLU A 96 1.18 -10.43 4.72
N ASP A 97 2.48 -10.67 4.52
CA ASP A 97 3.09 -10.54 3.21
C ASP A 97 2.50 -11.63 2.29
N PRO A 98 1.86 -11.27 1.19
CA PRO A 98 1.30 -12.26 0.28
C PRO A 98 2.35 -12.98 -0.56
N ASP A 99 3.59 -12.48 -0.57
CA ASP A 99 4.69 -13.07 -1.33
C ASP A 99 5.47 -14.05 -0.47
N ASN A 100 5.65 -15.27 -0.98
CA ASN A 100 6.43 -16.30 -0.31
C ASN A 100 7.02 -17.23 -1.38
N ASP A 101 8.33 -17.42 -1.34
CA ASP A 101 9.05 -18.23 -2.32
C ASP A 101 8.56 -19.68 -2.38
N SER A 102 7.96 -20.19 -1.29
CA SER A 102 7.43 -21.55 -1.25
C SER A 102 6.05 -21.70 -1.88
N TYR A 103 5.39 -20.59 -2.25
CA TYR A 103 4.06 -20.66 -2.82
C TYR A 103 4.12 -20.99 -4.31
N SER A 104 3.15 -21.80 -4.79
CA SER A 104 2.90 -22.00 -6.20
C SER A 104 2.31 -20.72 -6.81
N ASP A 105 2.27 -20.65 -8.14
CA ASP A 105 1.65 -19.50 -8.82
C ASP A 105 0.19 -19.33 -8.43
N GLN A 106 -0.55 -20.42 -8.29
CA GLN A 106 -1.95 -20.38 -7.86
C GLN A 106 -2.09 -19.89 -6.43
N GLN A 107 -1.18 -20.30 -5.55
CA GLN A 107 -1.16 -19.85 -4.15
C GLN A 107 -0.86 -18.35 -4.08
N LEU A 108 0.10 -17.87 -4.85
CA LEU A 108 0.43 -16.45 -4.92
C LEU A 108 -0.77 -15.62 -5.38
N GLU A 109 -1.47 -16.05 -6.43
CA GLU A 109 -2.65 -15.35 -6.91
C GLU A 109 -3.72 -15.23 -5.82
N LYS A 110 -3.95 -16.33 -5.11
CA LYS A 110 -4.93 -16.38 -4.02
C LYS A 110 -4.56 -15.42 -2.89
N GLU A 111 -3.29 -15.44 -2.48
CA GLU A 111 -2.82 -14.61 -1.36
C GLU A 111 -2.84 -13.11 -1.73
N PHE A 112 -2.48 -12.76 -2.96
CA PHE A 112 -2.55 -11.37 -3.42
C PHE A 112 -3.99 -10.88 -3.51
N ARG A 113 -4.92 -11.71 -3.97
CA ARG A 113 -6.35 -11.35 -3.96
C ARG A 113 -6.88 -11.16 -2.55
N ARG A 114 -6.49 -12.02 -1.62
CA ARG A 114 -6.88 -11.90 -0.22
C ARG A 114 -6.38 -10.59 0.37
N THR A 115 -5.12 -10.25 0.12
CA THR A 115 -4.53 -9.00 0.57
C THR A 115 -5.28 -7.79 -0.01
N ARG A 116 -5.56 -7.81 -1.32
CA ARG A 116 -6.33 -6.76 -1.98
C ARG A 116 -7.69 -6.56 -1.33
N GLU A 117 -8.43 -7.64 -1.09
CA GLU A 117 -9.76 -7.56 -0.49
C GLU A 117 -9.73 -7.08 0.96
N ASN A 118 -8.74 -7.50 1.73
CA ASN A 118 -8.55 -7.04 3.10
C ASN A 118 -8.29 -5.53 3.15
N ILE A 119 -7.35 -5.06 2.34
CA ILE A 119 -7.00 -3.64 2.29
C ILE A 119 -8.20 -2.82 1.79
N PHE A 120 -8.94 -3.33 0.81
CA PHE A 120 -10.13 -2.67 0.30
C PHE A 120 -11.17 -2.45 1.42
N LYS A 121 -11.44 -3.48 2.21
CA LYS A 121 -12.39 -3.38 3.33
C LYS A 121 -11.95 -2.36 4.37
N LEU A 122 -10.66 -2.35 4.70
CA LEU A 122 -10.11 -1.41 5.67
C LEU A 122 -10.19 0.03 5.16
N LEU A 123 -9.87 0.26 3.90
CA LEU A 123 -9.96 1.57 3.28
C LEU A 123 -11.41 2.06 3.21
N LYS A 124 -12.32 1.19 2.83
CA LYS A 124 -13.74 1.53 2.76
C LYS A 124 -14.26 2.02 4.11
N LYS A 125 -13.94 1.30 5.17
CA LYS A 125 -14.32 1.68 6.54
C LYS A 125 -13.68 3.00 6.92
N PHE A 126 -12.39 3.17 6.62
CA PHE A 126 -11.65 4.39 6.91
C PHE A 126 -12.30 5.62 6.26
N PHE A 127 -12.68 5.53 4.99
CA PHE A 127 -13.28 6.64 4.28
C PHE A 127 -14.65 7.01 4.84
N VAL A 128 -15.45 6.03 5.23
CA VAL A 128 -16.75 6.27 5.86
C VAL A 128 -16.57 7.02 7.18
N GLU A 129 -15.58 6.65 7.99
CA GLU A 129 -15.33 7.22 9.30
C GLU A 129 -14.71 8.63 9.24
N ASN A 130 -14.01 8.96 8.15
CA ASN A 130 -13.22 10.19 8.03
C ASN A 130 -13.67 11.10 6.88
N SER A 131 -14.83 10.86 6.33
CA SER A 131 -15.38 11.71 5.28
C SER A 131 -16.17 12.90 5.85
#